data_2fd1e6d330dc48c3bc27838ef27fc982
#
_entry.id   2fd1e6d330dc48c3bc27838ef27fc982
#
_cell.length_a   1.000
_cell.length_b   1.000
_cell.length_c   1.000
_cell.angle_alpha   90.00
_cell.angle_beta   90.00
_cell.angle_gamma   90.00
#
_symmetry.space_group_name_H-M   'P 1'
#
loop_
_entity.id
_entity.type
_entity.pdbx_description
1 polymer ?
#
loop_
_entity_poly.entity_id
_entity_poly.type
_entity_poly.pdbx_seq_one_letter_code
_entity_poly.pdbx_strand_id
1 'polypeptide(L)'
;MHNTILLAIILLLKAATSHADIAPEETSVESLGQPTDDWFINRSGAGAYLFDSSDGNMLGLLSLTSYTPAVAVSRSRGEVYAAESYLSRNQRGDREDVLSIYDVTTLSPVAEIDIPDKTLWVIGDFNIQLMGNGRHLAVYNYSPAQSVSIIDVETRQFVGEISTPGCGMMMSVNDASFLMVCGDGSVQLIQLADDGTESNRARSENFFSVHEDAVFDRAARTRDGWLLVSHGGLAYDVKVDNATISVSEPWRLVNDVDRAEMWRPGGYGLLSVHRGSNIAFVLMHQGEVDTHHEAGSELWIFDIDKHKRVMRWVLDEPWSNILVLQGERPTLIADAADGNLQIYDALQQRLLRTIVDAGSGVSLLQEF
;
A
#
# COMPACT_ATOMS: atom_id res chain seq x y z
N MET A 1 -18.91 -13.06 -95.61
CA MET A 1 -18.24 -14.11 -94.83
C MET A 1 -17.18 -13.42 -94.05
N HIS A 2 -17.45 -13.12 -92.78
CA HIS A 2 -16.55 -12.31 -91.89
C HIS A 2 -15.93 -13.22 -90.86
N ASN A 3 -14.63 -13.33 -90.87
CA ASN A 3 -13.87 -13.98 -89.81
C ASN A 3 -13.63 -12.99 -88.68
N THR A 4 -14.14 -13.28 -87.50
CA THR A 4 -13.90 -12.53 -86.27
C THR A 4 -12.81 -13.26 -85.45
N ILE A 5 -11.64 -12.65 -85.36
CA ILE A 5 -10.53 -13.12 -84.57
C ILE A 5 -10.77 -12.65 -83.12
N LEU A 6 -10.92 -13.60 -82.20
CA LEU A 6 -11.04 -13.32 -80.75
C LEU A 6 -9.69 -13.30 -80.11
N LEU A 7 -9.25 -12.13 -79.70
CA LEU A 7 -7.93 -11.91 -78.97
C LEU A 7 -8.18 -12.12 -77.51
N ALA A 8 -7.67 -13.23 -76.92
CA ALA A 8 -7.69 -13.49 -75.48
C ALA A 8 -6.50 -12.81 -74.80
N ILE A 9 -6.76 -11.79 -74.00
CA ILE A 9 -5.76 -11.17 -73.16
C ILE A 9 -5.70 -11.95 -71.85
N ILE A 10 -4.62 -12.69 -71.63
CA ILE A 10 -4.34 -13.35 -70.34
C ILE A 10 -3.66 -12.33 -69.42
N LEU A 11 -4.40 -11.79 -68.45
CA LEU A 11 -3.83 -10.97 -67.40
C LEU A 11 -3.17 -11.90 -66.36
N LEU A 12 -1.85 -11.90 -66.35
CA LEU A 12 -1.03 -12.51 -65.30
C LEU A 12 -1.06 -11.60 -64.04
N LEU A 13 -1.93 -11.90 -63.10
CA LEU A 13 -1.82 -11.36 -61.75
C LEU A 13 -0.56 -11.96 -61.06
N LYS A 14 0.49 -11.22 -60.98
CA LYS A 14 1.56 -11.53 -60.02
C LYS A 14 1.05 -11.25 -58.62
N ALA A 15 0.71 -12.31 -57.87
CA ALA A 15 0.51 -12.23 -56.45
C ALA A 15 1.87 -11.92 -55.82
N ALA A 16 2.08 -10.70 -55.39
CA ALA A 16 3.20 -10.36 -54.53
C ALA A 16 2.90 -10.95 -53.15
N THR A 17 3.51 -12.06 -52.83
CA THR A 17 3.56 -12.56 -51.46
C THR A 17 4.48 -11.59 -50.68
N SER A 18 3.88 -10.62 -49.99
CA SER A 18 4.61 -9.89 -48.96
C SER A 18 4.84 -10.87 -47.83
N HIS A 19 6.07 -11.41 -47.74
CA HIS A 19 6.54 -12.01 -46.51
C HIS A 19 6.77 -10.81 -45.59
N ALA A 20 5.91 -10.66 -44.59
CA ALA A 20 6.26 -9.85 -43.42
C ALA A 20 7.41 -10.60 -42.73
N ASP A 21 8.60 -10.07 -42.89
CA ASP A 21 9.77 -10.53 -42.15
C ASP A 21 9.57 -10.02 -40.72
N ILE A 22 8.93 -10.87 -39.90
CA ILE A 22 8.79 -10.60 -38.45
C ILE A 22 10.18 -10.82 -37.92
N ALA A 23 10.89 -9.73 -37.63
CA ALA A 23 12.16 -9.80 -36.93
C ALA A 23 11.94 -10.60 -35.64
N PRO A 24 12.82 -11.54 -35.29
CA PRO A 24 12.71 -12.22 -34.00
C PRO A 24 12.70 -11.18 -32.89
N GLU A 25 11.80 -11.32 -31.93
CA GLU A 25 11.83 -10.50 -30.73
C GLU A 25 13.21 -10.67 -30.07
N GLU A 26 13.95 -9.59 -29.98
CA GLU A 26 15.13 -9.58 -29.12
C GLU A 26 14.65 -9.54 -27.68
N THR A 27 14.73 -10.66 -26.99
CA THR A 27 14.49 -10.72 -25.54
C THR A 27 15.63 -9.98 -24.84
N SER A 28 15.41 -8.73 -24.50
CA SER A 28 16.29 -7.98 -23.60
C SER A 28 15.66 -7.96 -22.20
N VAL A 29 16.46 -8.14 -21.17
CA VAL A 29 16.07 -7.80 -19.80
C VAL A 29 16.41 -6.32 -19.63
N GLU A 30 15.40 -5.46 -19.64
CA GLU A 30 15.58 -4.07 -19.22
C GLU A 30 15.73 -4.02 -17.72
N SER A 31 16.74 -3.32 -17.25
CA SER A 31 16.95 -3.04 -15.84
C SER A 31 16.35 -1.68 -15.50
N LEU A 32 15.56 -1.62 -14.46
CA LEU A 32 15.07 -0.36 -13.92
C LEU A 32 16.23 0.48 -13.39
N GLY A 33 16.06 1.79 -13.42
CA GLY A 33 16.99 2.73 -12.78
C GLY A 33 16.98 2.61 -11.26
N GLN A 34 17.74 3.48 -10.60
CA GLN A 34 17.69 3.56 -9.14
C GLN A 34 16.33 4.15 -8.69
N PRO A 35 15.70 3.58 -7.65
CA PRO A 35 14.46 4.11 -7.11
C PRO A 35 14.55 5.58 -6.70
N THR A 36 13.53 6.35 -7.03
CA THR A 36 13.38 7.76 -6.65
C THR A 36 12.21 7.93 -5.66
N ASP A 37 12.06 9.12 -5.11
CA ASP A 37 10.92 9.45 -4.25
C ASP A 37 9.60 9.62 -5.03
N ASP A 38 9.66 9.59 -6.37
CA ASP A 38 8.51 9.64 -7.27
C ASP A 38 7.93 8.24 -7.56
N TRP A 39 8.62 7.16 -7.15
CA TRP A 39 8.13 5.80 -7.38
C TRP A 39 7.10 5.39 -6.35
N PHE A 40 6.05 4.71 -6.82
CA PHE A 40 5.01 4.15 -5.96
C PHE A 40 4.49 2.82 -6.52
N ILE A 41 3.84 2.06 -5.64
CA ILE A 41 3.23 0.78 -5.99
C ILE A 41 1.71 0.91 -5.90
N ASN A 42 1.02 0.42 -6.93
CA ASN A 42 -0.39 0.08 -6.86
C ASN A 42 -0.54 -1.44 -6.76
N ARG A 43 -0.91 -1.94 -5.58
CA ARG A 43 -1.20 -3.35 -5.35
C ARG A 43 -2.65 -3.62 -5.72
N SER A 44 -2.88 -4.32 -6.84
CA SER A 44 -4.20 -4.59 -7.37
C SER A 44 -4.29 -6.01 -7.97
N GLY A 45 -5.34 -6.74 -7.66
CA GLY A 45 -5.52 -8.11 -8.11
C GLY A 45 -4.34 -9.03 -7.71
N ALA A 46 -3.70 -9.68 -8.67
CA ALA A 46 -2.53 -10.54 -8.50
C ALA A 46 -1.22 -9.84 -8.88
N GLY A 47 -1.15 -8.52 -8.78
CA GLY A 47 0.03 -7.75 -9.16
C GLY A 47 0.35 -6.62 -8.21
N ALA A 48 1.62 -6.25 -8.16
CA ALA A 48 2.08 -4.98 -7.63
C ALA A 48 2.69 -4.20 -8.81
N TYR A 49 1.95 -3.19 -9.27
CA TYR A 49 2.32 -2.37 -10.42
C TYR A 49 3.15 -1.20 -9.93
N LEU A 50 4.35 -1.09 -10.47
CA LEU A 50 5.29 -0.03 -10.13
C LEU A 50 5.17 1.12 -11.14
N PHE A 51 5.00 2.33 -10.63
CA PHE A 51 4.86 3.55 -11.44
C PHE A 51 5.84 4.62 -11.00
N ASP A 52 6.20 5.51 -11.94
CA ASP A 52 6.86 6.77 -11.67
C ASP A 52 5.86 7.92 -11.76
N SER A 53 5.65 8.63 -10.65
CA SER A 53 4.72 9.76 -10.61
C SER A 53 5.19 10.98 -11.40
N SER A 54 6.50 11.09 -11.68
CA SER A 54 7.09 12.22 -12.39
C SER A 54 6.70 12.27 -13.86
N ASP A 55 6.47 11.12 -14.50
CA ASP A 55 6.06 11.01 -15.89
C ASP A 55 4.77 10.19 -16.11
N GLY A 56 4.35 9.41 -15.10
CA GLY A 56 3.16 8.54 -15.11
C GLY A 56 3.39 7.19 -15.79
N ASN A 57 4.63 6.85 -16.11
CA ASN A 57 4.94 5.58 -16.75
C ASN A 57 4.86 4.41 -15.76
N MET A 58 4.34 3.29 -16.24
CA MET A 58 4.50 2.02 -15.56
C MET A 58 5.93 1.52 -15.78
N LEU A 59 6.66 1.37 -14.68
CA LEU A 59 8.03 0.87 -14.68
C LEU A 59 8.09 -0.65 -14.78
N GLY A 60 7.10 -1.33 -14.20
CA GLY A 60 7.04 -2.78 -14.24
C GLY A 60 5.95 -3.37 -13.35
N LEU A 61 5.95 -4.69 -13.29
CA LEU A 61 4.96 -5.48 -12.57
C LEU A 61 5.63 -6.62 -11.80
N LEU A 62 5.38 -6.69 -10.51
CA LEU A 62 5.58 -7.91 -9.73
C LEU A 62 4.33 -8.78 -9.85
N SER A 63 4.49 -9.96 -10.47
CA SER A 63 3.42 -10.95 -10.55
C SER A 63 3.36 -11.71 -9.22
N LEU A 64 2.31 -11.49 -8.46
CA LEU A 64 2.12 -12.02 -7.11
C LEU A 64 0.93 -12.98 -7.08
N THR A 65 0.80 -13.76 -6.00
CA THR A 65 -0.43 -14.50 -5.78
C THR A 65 -1.58 -13.55 -5.42
N SER A 66 -2.83 -13.94 -5.70
CA SER A 66 -4.01 -13.18 -5.29
C SER A 66 -4.17 -13.05 -3.77
N TYR A 67 -3.40 -13.85 -3.02
CA TYR A 67 -3.43 -13.92 -1.56
C TYR A 67 -2.29 -13.14 -0.91
N THR A 68 -1.55 -12.34 -1.68
CA THR A 68 -0.49 -11.48 -1.15
C THR A 68 -1.10 -10.21 -0.58
N PRO A 69 -0.97 -9.92 0.73
CA PRO A 69 -1.64 -8.77 1.36
C PRO A 69 -1.04 -7.43 0.92
N ALA A 70 0.28 -7.34 0.83
CA ALA A 70 1.06 -6.16 0.48
C ALA A 70 2.49 -6.56 0.18
N VAL A 71 3.32 -5.58 -0.16
CA VAL A 71 4.76 -5.75 -0.28
C VAL A 71 5.50 -4.81 0.68
N ALA A 72 6.71 -5.18 1.07
CA ALA A 72 7.63 -4.28 1.76
C ALA A 72 8.84 -4.02 0.87
N VAL A 73 9.38 -2.82 0.90
CA VAL A 73 10.48 -2.41 0.04
C VAL A 73 11.71 -2.07 0.87
N SER A 74 12.88 -2.53 0.44
CA SER A 74 14.17 -2.12 0.94
C SER A 74 14.99 -1.47 -0.16
N ARG A 75 14.94 -0.16 -0.27
CA ARG A 75 15.76 0.58 -1.26
C ARG A 75 17.26 0.36 -1.04
N SER A 76 17.70 0.26 0.21
CA SER A 76 19.12 0.08 0.55
C SER A 76 19.65 -1.30 0.15
N ARG A 77 18.79 -2.33 0.11
CA ARG A 77 19.15 -3.69 -0.33
C ARG A 77 18.82 -3.92 -1.81
N GLY A 78 18.00 -3.05 -2.42
CA GLY A 78 17.47 -3.26 -3.76
C GLY A 78 16.52 -4.46 -3.82
N GLU A 79 15.73 -4.67 -2.78
CA GLU A 79 14.85 -5.84 -2.65
C GLU A 79 13.40 -5.43 -2.35
N VAL A 80 12.45 -6.20 -2.90
CA VAL A 80 11.03 -6.15 -2.55
C VAL A 80 10.65 -7.50 -1.94
N TYR A 81 9.91 -7.47 -0.85
CA TYR A 81 9.46 -8.63 -0.09
C TYR A 81 7.96 -8.79 -0.20
N ALA A 82 7.50 -9.99 -0.51
CA ALA A 82 6.08 -10.35 -0.57
C ALA A 82 5.81 -11.61 0.25
N ALA A 83 4.91 -11.55 1.21
CA ALA A 83 4.42 -12.73 1.89
C ALA A 83 3.32 -13.36 1.04
N GLU A 84 3.61 -14.46 0.38
CA GLU A 84 2.76 -15.10 -0.61
C GLU A 84 2.21 -16.42 -0.09
N SER A 85 0.96 -16.71 -0.46
CA SER A 85 0.32 -17.98 -0.17
C SER A 85 0.01 -18.72 -1.46
N TYR A 86 0.45 -19.94 -1.55
CA TYR A 86 0.15 -20.85 -2.66
C TYR A 86 -0.82 -21.94 -2.22
N LEU A 87 -1.73 -22.32 -3.09
CA LEU A 87 -2.64 -23.43 -2.88
C LEU A 87 -2.51 -24.43 -4.01
N SER A 88 -2.31 -25.72 -3.69
CA SER A 88 -2.01 -26.75 -4.68
C SER A 88 -3.06 -26.95 -5.77
N ARG A 89 -4.28 -26.42 -5.59
CA ARG A 89 -5.40 -26.49 -6.54
C ARG A 89 -6.06 -25.12 -6.75
N ASN A 90 -5.25 -24.12 -7.02
CA ASN A 90 -5.66 -22.73 -7.26
C ASN A 90 -6.26 -22.05 -6.01
N GLN A 91 -7.54 -22.30 -5.65
CA GLN A 91 -8.19 -21.67 -4.51
C GLN A 91 -8.43 -22.64 -3.33
N ARG A 92 -7.85 -23.82 -3.35
CA ARG A 92 -8.00 -24.87 -2.34
C ARG A 92 -6.85 -25.90 -2.45
N GLY A 93 -6.80 -26.79 -1.49
CA GLY A 93 -5.78 -27.84 -1.38
C GLY A 93 -4.78 -27.53 -0.30
N ASP A 94 -3.60 -28.12 -0.43
CA ASP A 94 -2.50 -27.88 0.50
C ASP A 94 -2.03 -26.44 0.34
N ARG A 95 -1.77 -25.78 1.46
CA ARG A 95 -1.32 -24.38 1.54
C ARG A 95 0.16 -24.36 1.85
N GLU A 96 0.86 -23.45 1.20
CA GLU A 96 2.26 -23.13 1.43
C GLU A 96 2.41 -21.61 1.48
N ASP A 97 2.94 -21.09 2.57
CA ASP A 97 3.25 -19.68 2.71
C ASP A 97 4.75 -19.46 2.63
N VAL A 98 5.16 -18.50 1.81
CA VAL A 98 6.56 -18.13 1.62
C VAL A 98 6.74 -16.63 1.68
N LEU A 99 7.92 -16.19 2.08
CA LEU A 99 8.39 -14.85 1.81
C LEU A 99 9.20 -14.86 0.51
N SER A 100 8.62 -14.34 -0.57
CA SER A 100 9.32 -14.15 -1.83
C SER A 100 10.14 -12.87 -1.79
N ILE A 101 11.38 -12.92 -2.28
CA ILE A 101 12.29 -11.79 -2.38
C ILE A 101 12.53 -11.52 -3.86
N TYR A 102 12.24 -10.28 -4.28
CA TYR A 102 12.41 -9.82 -5.66
C TYR A 102 13.52 -8.78 -5.74
N ASP A 103 14.31 -8.84 -6.80
CA ASP A 103 15.28 -7.78 -7.14
C ASP A 103 14.53 -6.57 -7.72
N VAL A 104 14.82 -5.37 -7.21
CA VAL A 104 14.16 -4.12 -7.60
C VAL A 104 14.43 -3.76 -9.06
N THR A 105 15.62 -4.09 -9.58
CA THR A 105 16.03 -3.65 -10.92
C THR A 105 15.47 -4.52 -12.03
N THR A 106 15.27 -5.80 -11.74
CA THR A 106 14.78 -6.79 -12.72
C THR A 106 13.35 -7.25 -12.45
N LEU A 107 12.80 -6.92 -11.27
CA LEU A 107 11.51 -7.37 -10.76
C LEU A 107 11.35 -8.91 -10.79
N SER A 108 12.47 -9.61 -10.75
CA SER A 108 12.51 -11.07 -10.77
C SER A 108 12.70 -11.64 -9.37
N PRO A 109 12.09 -12.79 -9.04
CA PRO A 109 12.32 -13.44 -7.76
C PRO A 109 13.76 -13.94 -7.67
N VAL A 110 14.42 -13.67 -6.55
CA VAL A 110 15.82 -14.04 -6.29
C VAL A 110 15.97 -15.03 -5.14
N ALA A 111 14.96 -15.13 -4.27
CA ALA A 111 14.91 -16.10 -3.18
C ALA A 111 13.49 -16.27 -2.66
N GLU A 112 13.27 -17.40 -1.99
CA GLU A 112 12.08 -17.70 -1.19
C GLU A 112 12.51 -18.21 0.17
N ILE A 113 11.72 -17.91 1.20
CA ILE A 113 11.92 -18.34 2.58
C ILE A 113 10.59 -18.90 3.07
N ASP A 114 10.59 -20.18 3.46
CA ASP A 114 9.40 -20.81 4.03
C ASP A 114 9.00 -20.12 5.33
N ILE A 115 7.73 -19.78 5.44
CA ILE A 115 7.11 -19.23 6.66
C ILE A 115 5.89 -20.07 7.06
N PRO A 116 5.44 -20.02 8.32
CA PRO A 116 4.28 -20.79 8.76
C PRO A 116 3.01 -20.47 7.95
N ASP A 117 2.20 -21.49 7.66
CA ASP A 117 0.94 -21.43 6.88
C ASP A 117 -0.17 -20.66 7.59
N LYS A 118 0.04 -19.39 7.91
CA LYS A 118 -0.82 -18.58 8.77
C LYS A 118 -1.06 -17.17 8.30
N THR A 119 -0.37 -16.74 7.24
CA THR A 119 -0.41 -15.36 6.74
C THR A 119 -1.85 -14.89 6.51
N LEU A 120 -2.16 -13.69 6.93
CA LEU A 120 -3.44 -13.04 6.65
C LEU A 120 -3.50 -12.58 5.19
N TRP A 121 -4.60 -12.90 4.50
CA TRP A 121 -4.79 -12.56 3.09
C TRP A 121 -5.49 -11.20 2.84
N VAL A 122 -5.82 -10.47 3.88
CA VAL A 122 -6.46 -9.15 3.76
C VAL A 122 -5.43 -8.15 3.23
N ILE A 123 -5.78 -7.42 2.19
CA ILE A 123 -4.93 -6.39 1.60
C ILE A 123 -4.72 -5.27 2.62
N GLY A 124 -3.46 -4.97 2.91
CA GLY A 124 -3.06 -3.92 3.84
C GLY A 124 -1.55 -3.96 4.10
N ASP A 125 -0.92 -2.81 4.01
CA ASP A 125 0.52 -2.63 4.24
C ASP A 125 0.94 -2.97 5.67
N PHE A 126 0.03 -2.87 6.62
CA PHE A 126 0.21 -3.26 8.02
C PHE A 126 0.38 -4.78 8.24
N ASN A 127 0.21 -5.62 7.21
CA ASN A 127 0.40 -7.07 7.30
C ASN A 127 1.83 -7.52 7.04
N ILE A 128 2.67 -6.65 6.48
CA ILE A 128 4.09 -6.88 6.24
C ILE A 128 4.86 -5.59 6.51
N GLN A 129 5.86 -5.64 7.37
CA GLN A 129 6.62 -4.45 7.76
C GLN A 129 8.11 -4.77 7.84
N LEU A 130 8.94 -4.03 7.10
CA LEU A 130 10.38 -4.03 7.27
C LEU A 130 10.74 -3.11 8.43
N MET A 131 11.56 -3.60 9.37
CA MET A 131 12.07 -2.78 10.48
C MET A 131 13.10 -1.76 9.98
N GLY A 132 13.29 -0.69 10.72
CA GLY A 132 14.20 0.40 10.35
C GLY A 132 15.66 -0.02 10.18
N ASN A 133 16.08 -1.14 10.80
CA ASN A 133 17.42 -1.71 10.58
C ASN A 133 17.61 -2.34 9.18
N GLY A 134 16.54 -2.46 8.39
CA GLY A 134 16.57 -3.08 7.05
C GLY A 134 16.91 -4.57 7.06
N ARG A 135 16.90 -5.22 8.25
CA ARG A 135 17.25 -6.62 8.43
C ARG A 135 16.07 -7.50 8.85
N HIS A 136 15.28 -7.05 9.82
CA HIS A 136 14.15 -7.84 10.30
C HIS A 136 12.88 -7.42 9.58
N LEU A 137 12.18 -8.41 9.04
CA LEU A 137 10.86 -8.28 8.42
C LEU A 137 9.83 -8.98 9.30
N ALA A 138 8.70 -8.32 9.52
CA ALA A 138 7.57 -8.85 10.28
C ALA A 138 6.40 -9.15 9.34
N VAL A 139 5.82 -10.34 9.45
CA VAL A 139 4.62 -10.77 8.71
C VAL A 139 3.52 -11.17 9.68
N TYR A 140 2.35 -10.55 9.55
CA TYR A 140 1.22 -10.83 10.43
C TYR A 140 0.50 -12.13 10.05
N ASN A 141 0.23 -12.95 11.05
CA ASN A 141 -0.49 -14.21 10.95
C ASN A 141 -1.83 -14.11 11.68
N TYR A 142 -2.88 -14.70 11.09
CA TYR A 142 -4.22 -14.67 11.67
C TYR A 142 -4.64 -16.03 12.25
N SER A 143 -4.31 -17.12 11.61
CA SER A 143 -4.79 -18.46 11.94
C SER A 143 -3.64 -19.42 12.32
N PRO A 144 -3.84 -20.34 13.27
CA PRO A 144 -4.99 -20.58 14.13
C PRO A 144 -5.08 -19.58 15.29
N ALA A 145 -4.02 -18.80 15.53
CA ALA A 145 -3.94 -17.73 16.53
C ALA A 145 -3.14 -16.58 15.96
N GLN A 146 -3.47 -15.35 16.38
CA GLN A 146 -2.76 -14.15 15.95
C GLN A 146 -1.32 -14.17 16.45
N SER A 147 -0.41 -13.97 15.51
CA SER A 147 1.03 -13.93 15.76
C SER A 147 1.73 -13.09 14.70
N VAL A 148 3.01 -12.87 14.88
CA VAL A 148 3.89 -12.21 13.91
C VAL A 148 5.08 -13.11 13.65
N SER A 149 5.27 -13.51 12.39
CA SER A 149 6.49 -14.17 11.92
C SER A 149 7.60 -13.15 11.75
N ILE A 150 8.76 -13.43 12.30
CA ILE A 150 9.97 -12.60 12.13
C ILE A 150 10.92 -13.32 11.18
N ILE A 151 11.38 -12.61 10.18
CA ILE A 151 12.31 -13.09 9.17
C ILE A 151 13.55 -12.20 9.18
N ASP A 152 14.73 -12.78 9.22
CA ASP A 152 16.00 -12.12 8.95
C ASP A 152 16.26 -12.16 7.44
N VAL A 153 16.04 -11.04 6.76
CA VAL A 153 16.19 -10.95 5.30
C VAL A 153 17.66 -10.89 4.87
N GLU A 154 18.58 -10.54 5.78
CA GLU A 154 20.01 -10.56 5.50
C GLU A 154 20.56 -11.99 5.41
N THR A 155 20.21 -12.84 6.38
CA THR A 155 20.59 -14.27 6.40
C THR A 155 19.61 -15.13 5.63
N ARG A 156 18.46 -14.57 5.19
CA ARG A 156 17.36 -15.27 4.51
C ARG A 156 16.82 -16.44 5.32
N GLN A 157 16.51 -16.18 6.58
CA GLN A 157 16.03 -17.21 7.50
C GLN A 157 14.78 -16.76 8.25
N PHE A 158 13.86 -17.71 8.43
CA PHE A 158 12.78 -17.55 9.39
C PHE A 158 13.37 -17.65 10.81
N VAL A 159 13.16 -16.60 11.62
CA VAL A 159 13.68 -16.52 12.99
C VAL A 159 12.74 -17.20 13.98
N GLY A 160 11.47 -16.90 13.90
CA GLY A 160 10.47 -17.41 14.83
C GLY A 160 9.14 -16.66 14.77
N GLU A 161 8.26 -17.02 15.69
CA GLU A 161 6.90 -16.48 15.82
C GLU A 161 6.71 -15.79 17.16
N ILE A 162 6.12 -14.61 17.15
CA ILE A 162 5.74 -13.85 18.34
C ILE A 162 4.22 -13.87 18.47
N SER A 163 3.69 -14.41 19.58
CA SER A 163 2.25 -14.47 19.84
C SER A 163 1.70 -13.07 20.14
N THR A 164 0.62 -12.66 19.43
CA THR A 164 -0.01 -11.33 19.54
C THR A 164 -1.54 -11.40 19.65
N PRO A 165 -2.10 -12.17 20.59
CA PRO A 165 -3.53 -12.39 20.65
C PRO A 165 -4.28 -11.08 20.87
N GLY A 166 -5.31 -10.83 20.07
CA GLY A 166 -6.17 -9.64 20.14
C GLY A 166 -5.55 -8.37 19.58
N CYS A 167 -4.36 -8.43 18.97
CA CYS A 167 -3.71 -7.28 18.34
C CYS A 167 -3.40 -7.54 16.86
N GLY A 168 -3.53 -6.49 16.04
CA GLY A 168 -3.26 -6.51 14.60
C GLY A 168 -2.70 -5.17 14.15
N MET A 169 -2.64 -4.94 12.84
CA MET A 169 -2.17 -3.68 12.25
C MET A 169 -0.77 -3.28 12.74
N MET A 170 0.25 -3.90 12.16
CA MET A 170 1.65 -3.62 12.50
C MET A 170 2.07 -2.25 11.99
N MET A 171 2.82 -1.54 12.80
CA MET A 171 3.38 -0.21 12.52
C MET A 171 4.84 -0.19 12.96
N SER A 172 5.79 -0.22 12.02
CA SER A 172 7.21 -0.16 12.35
C SER A 172 7.57 1.16 13.03
N VAL A 173 8.35 1.13 14.10
CA VAL A 173 8.67 2.32 14.91
C VAL A 173 10.09 2.78 14.67
N ASN A 174 11.05 1.89 14.87
CA ASN A 174 12.48 2.16 14.77
C ASN A 174 13.20 0.92 14.22
N ASP A 175 14.50 0.84 14.44
CA ASP A 175 15.35 -0.22 13.89
C ASP A 175 14.94 -1.64 14.30
N ALA A 176 14.32 -1.81 15.46
CA ALA A 176 14.02 -3.14 15.99
C ALA A 176 12.72 -3.20 16.79
N SER A 177 11.71 -2.41 16.45
CA SER A 177 10.42 -2.47 17.13
C SER A 177 9.24 -2.10 16.25
N PHE A 178 8.06 -2.59 16.63
CA PHE A 178 6.80 -2.26 15.98
C PHE A 178 5.66 -2.16 17.01
N LEU A 179 4.70 -1.30 16.70
CA LEU A 179 3.42 -1.20 17.39
C LEU A 179 2.37 -2.09 16.74
N MET A 180 1.37 -2.48 17.52
CA MET A 180 0.13 -3.12 17.04
C MET A 180 -1.07 -2.53 17.76
N VAL A 181 -2.17 -2.31 17.04
CA VAL A 181 -3.45 -1.91 17.62
C VAL A 181 -4.15 -3.12 18.20
N CYS A 182 -4.73 -2.99 19.38
CA CYS A 182 -5.38 -4.09 20.09
C CYS A 182 -6.88 -3.85 20.25
N GLY A 183 -7.66 -4.93 20.23
CA GLY A 183 -9.11 -4.90 20.30
C GLY A 183 -9.70 -4.43 21.64
N ASP A 184 -8.86 -4.21 22.66
CA ASP A 184 -9.26 -3.59 23.94
C ASP A 184 -9.17 -2.05 23.91
N GLY A 185 -8.75 -1.46 22.79
CA GLY A 185 -8.60 -0.02 22.66
C GLY A 185 -7.23 0.52 23.06
N SER A 186 -6.22 -0.34 23.17
CA SER A 186 -4.82 0.01 23.45
C SER A 186 -3.93 -0.23 22.24
N VAL A 187 -2.67 0.17 22.33
CA VAL A 187 -1.61 -0.27 21.42
C VAL A 187 -0.54 -1.04 22.21
N GLN A 188 0.03 -2.06 21.56
CA GLN A 188 1.11 -2.88 22.07
C GLN A 188 2.39 -2.60 21.31
N LEU A 189 3.49 -2.39 22.02
CA LEU A 189 4.84 -2.31 21.48
C LEU A 189 5.53 -3.66 21.65
N ILE A 190 6.18 -4.16 20.60
CA ILE A 190 7.07 -5.30 20.62
C ILE A 190 8.44 -4.83 20.18
N GLN A 191 9.45 -5.15 20.98
CA GLN A 191 10.85 -4.87 20.68
C GLN A 191 11.59 -6.18 20.40
N LEU A 192 12.44 -6.18 19.40
CA LEU A 192 13.26 -7.31 18.98
C LEU A 192 14.69 -7.15 19.53
N ALA A 193 15.31 -8.26 19.85
CA ALA A 193 16.75 -8.35 20.07
C ALA A 193 17.47 -8.39 18.69
N ASP A 194 18.80 -8.34 18.72
CA ASP A 194 19.63 -8.37 17.50
C ASP A 194 19.47 -9.66 16.68
N ASP A 195 19.05 -10.75 17.31
CA ASP A 195 18.76 -12.03 16.66
C ASP A 195 17.32 -12.13 16.14
N GLY A 196 16.50 -11.08 16.28
CA GLY A 196 15.11 -11.01 15.84
C GLY A 196 14.11 -11.64 16.82
N THR A 197 14.55 -12.18 17.96
CA THR A 197 13.63 -12.67 18.99
C THR A 197 13.02 -11.52 19.79
N GLU A 198 11.84 -11.73 20.40
CA GLU A 198 11.23 -10.74 21.27
C GLU A 198 12.12 -10.48 22.50
N SER A 199 12.51 -9.22 22.70
CA SER A 199 13.31 -8.79 23.84
C SER A 199 12.49 -8.07 24.91
N ASN A 200 11.44 -7.36 24.52
CA ASN A 200 10.57 -6.63 25.42
C ASN A 200 9.18 -6.41 24.83
N ARG A 201 8.21 -6.22 25.71
CA ARG A 201 6.82 -5.91 25.37
C ARG A 201 6.26 -4.87 26.33
N ALA A 202 5.61 -3.86 25.77
CA ALA A 202 4.87 -2.84 26.53
C ALA A 202 3.47 -2.65 25.95
N ARG A 203 2.57 -2.08 26.74
CA ARG A 203 1.20 -1.77 26.34
C ARG A 203 0.80 -0.40 26.86
N SER A 204 0.04 0.36 26.07
CA SER A 204 -0.52 1.63 26.52
C SER A 204 -1.75 1.41 27.38
N GLU A 205 -2.22 2.44 28.08
CA GLU A 205 -3.60 2.50 28.54
C GLU A 205 -4.56 2.48 27.34
N ASN A 206 -5.83 2.12 27.59
CA ASN A 206 -6.89 2.17 26.57
C ASN A 206 -7.22 3.63 26.25
N PHE A 207 -7.27 4.00 24.98
CA PHE A 207 -7.50 5.38 24.55
C PHE A 207 -8.66 5.52 23.54
N PHE A 208 -9.16 4.41 22.99
CA PHE A 208 -10.33 4.39 22.12
C PHE A 208 -11.24 3.19 22.48
N SER A 209 -12.45 3.19 21.95
CA SER A 209 -13.42 2.10 22.13
C SER A 209 -13.79 1.52 20.78
N VAL A 210 -13.55 0.23 20.60
CA VAL A 210 -13.94 -0.49 19.37
C VAL A 210 -15.46 -0.56 19.17
N HIS A 211 -16.24 -0.31 20.20
CA HIS A 211 -17.70 -0.36 20.17
C HIS A 211 -18.35 1.00 19.99
N GLU A 212 -17.71 2.08 20.45
CA GLU A 212 -18.28 3.43 20.41
C GLU A 212 -17.70 4.24 19.25
N ASP A 213 -16.38 4.18 19.05
CA ASP A 213 -15.68 4.91 18.00
C ASP A 213 -14.34 4.21 17.67
N ALA A 214 -14.43 3.18 16.84
CA ALA A 214 -13.27 2.39 16.44
C ALA A 214 -12.28 3.23 15.61
N VAL A 215 -10.98 2.96 15.75
CA VAL A 215 -9.98 3.48 14.82
C VAL A 215 -10.01 2.68 13.53
N PHE A 216 -9.69 3.35 12.41
CA PHE A 216 -9.54 2.68 11.13
C PHE A 216 -8.40 1.66 11.16
N ASP A 217 -8.50 0.66 10.30
CA ASP A 217 -7.43 -0.29 10.01
C ASP A 217 -6.34 0.32 9.10
N ARG A 218 -6.21 1.62 9.13
CA ARG A 218 -5.21 2.44 8.43
C ARG A 218 -4.63 3.44 9.39
N ALA A 219 -3.30 3.38 9.53
CA ALA A 219 -2.54 4.39 10.25
C ALA A 219 -1.57 5.05 9.26
N ALA A 220 -1.20 6.28 9.52
CA ALA A 220 -0.19 6.94 8.72
C ALA A 220 1.04 7.27 9.56
N ARG A 221 2.23 6.98 9.00
CA ARG A 221 3.49 7.36 9.63
C ARG A 221 3.66 8.87 9.58
N THR A 222 3.90 9.49 10.74
CA THR A 222 4.21 10.91 10.88
C THR A 222 5.72 11.11 10.98
N ARG A 223 6.17 12.36 11.10
CA ARG A 223 7.58 12.66 11.37
C ARG A 223 8.09 11.99 12.64
N ASP A 224 7.27 11.94 13.70
CA ASP A 224 7.70 11.54 15.04
C ASP A 224 7.01 10.26 15.56
N GLY A 225 6.18 9.61 14.76
CA GLY A 225 5.40 8.43 15.19
C GLY A 225 4.33 8.03 14.20
N TRP A 226 3.13 7.79 14.70
CA TRP A 226 1.98 7.34 13.91
C TRP A 226 0.73 8.14 14.24
N LEU A 227 -0.09 8.39 13.25
CA LEU A 227 -1.41 8.99 13.35
C LEU A 227 -2.46 7.91 13.16
N LEU A 228 -3.33 7.73 14.17
CA LEU A 228 -4.53 6.92 14.08
C LEU A 228 -5.75 7.82 13.99
N VAL A 229 -6.74 7.42 13.22
CA VAL A 229 -8.00 8.16 13.04
C VAL A 229 -9.17 7.25 13.36
N SER A 230 -10.17 7.75 14.08
CA SER A 230 -11.40 7.01 14.38
C SER A 230 -12.48 7.26 13.33
N HIS A 231 -13.48 6.36 13.26
CA HIS A 231 -14.65 6.48 12.38
C HIS A 231 -15.46 7.76 12.64
N GLY A 232 -15.46 8.23 13.91
CA GLY A 232 -16.12 9.47 14.32
C GLY A 232 -15.29 10.74 14.08
N GLY A 233 -14.04 10.60 13.59
CA GLY A 233 -13.16 11.73 13.26
C GLY A 233 -12.36 12.26 14.45
N LEU A 234 -12.02 11.42 15.42
CA LEU A 234 -10.95 11.69 16.38
C LEU A 234 -9.60 11.25 15.81
N ALA A 235 -8.56 11.96 16.15
CA ALA A 235 -7.20 11.64 15.75
C ALA A 235 -6.30 11.52 17.00
N TYR A 236 -5.38 10.56 16.97
CA TYR A 236 -4.48 10.23 18.06
C TYR A 236 -3.05 10.15 17.53
N ASP A 237 -2.14 10.93 18.12
CA ASP A 237 -0.71 10.83 17.86
C ASP A 237 -0.13 9.76 18.78
N VAL A 238 0.45 8.71 18.19
CA VAL A 238 1.09 7.62 18.92
C VAL A 238 2.60 7.70 18.70
N LYS A 239 3.35 7.86 19.79
CA LYS A 239 4.82 7.96 19.77
C LYS A 239 5.43 6.93 20.68
N VAL A 240 6.66 6.55 20.36
CA VAL A 240 7.46 5.64 21.18
C VAL A 240 8.80 6.31 21.44
N ASP A 241 9.14 6.42 22.70
CA ASP A 241 10.48 6.82 23.16
C ASP A 241 11.06 5.67 23.98
N ASN A 242 12.13 5.06 23.46
CA ASN A 242 12.71 3.83 23.96
C ASN A 242 11.69 2.69 24.06
N ALA A 243 11.21 2.34 25.25
CA ALA A 243 10.18 1.33 25.51
C ALA A 243 8.85 1.92 25.98
N THR A 244 8.71 3.24 25.99
CA THR A 244 7.54 3.94 26.49
C THR A 244 6.64 4.37 25.34
N ILE A 245 5.39 3.95 25.39
CA ILE A 245 4.35 4.40 24.45
C ILE A 245 3.69 5.64 25.03
N SER A 246 3.55 6.68 24.23
CA SER A 246 2.76 7.85 24.54
C SER A 246 1.66 8.03 23.48
N VAL A 247 0.43 8.22 23.92
CA VAL A 247 -0.71 8.54 23.08
C VAL A 247 -1.20 9.93 23.47
N SER A 248 -1.41 10.80 22.50
CA SER A 248 -1.93 12.15 22.77
C SER A 248 -3.36 12.10 23.30
N GLU A 249 -3.79 13.16 23.98
CA GLU A 249 -5.22 13.44 24.05
C GLU A 249 -5.80 13.51 22.62
N PRO A 250 -7.02 12.97 22.41
CA PRO A 250 -7.61 13.02 21.08
C PRO A 250 -7.88 14.44 20.61
N TRP A 251 -7.54 14.70 19.35
CA TRP A 251 -7.90 15.93 18.71
C TRP A 251 -8.90 15.69 17.58
N ARG A 252 -9.66 16.72 17.20
CA ARG A 252 -10.84 16.56 16.33
C ARG A 252 -10.52 16.93 14.87
N LEU A 253 -10.76 15.98 13.96
CA LEU A 253 -10.82 16.25 12.52
C LEU A 253 -12.12 16.98 12.15
N VAL A 254 -13.22 16.64 12.81
CA VAL A 254 -14.56 17.22 12.61
C VAL A 254 -14.96 18.03 13.85
N ASN A 255 -15.33 19.28 13.65
CA ASN A 255 -15.91 20.12 14.69
C ASN A 255 -17.42 19.88 14.82
N ASP A 256 -18.10 20.62 15.71
CA ASP A 256 -19.53 20.41 15.96
C ASP A 256 -20.40 20.79 14.74
N VAL A 257 -19.96 21.76 13.91
CA VAL A 257 -20.66 22.14 12.67
C VAL A 257 -20.49 21.04 11.62
N ASP A 258 -19.27 20.58 11.40
CA ASP A 258 -19.00 19.48 10.47
C ASP A 258 -19.78 18.22 10.86
N ARG A 259 -19.88 17.92 12.16
CA ARG A 259 -20.65 16.79 12.70
C ARG A 259 -22.15 16.95 12.46
N ALA A 260 -22.70 18.15 12.64
CA ALA A 260 -24.11 18.43 12.35
C ALA A 260 -24.44 18.26 10.86
N GLU A 261 -23.44 18.45 9.99
CA GLU A 261 -23.52 18.19 8.55
C GLU A 261 -23.15 16.74 8.19
N MET A 262 -22.99 15.85 9.17
CA MET A 262 -22.67 14.43 9.03
C MET A 262 -21.30 14.15 8.38
N TRP A 263 -20.34 15.08 8.44
CA TRP A 263 -18.99 14.85 7.96
C TRP A 263 -18.26 13.82 8.82
N ARG A 264 -17.56 12.89 8.14
CA ARG A 264 -16.70 11.87 8.75
C ARG A 264 -15.62 11.40 7.83
N PRO A 265 -14.52 10.82 8.35
CA PRO A 265 -13.53 10.16 7.52
C PRO A 265 -14.12 8.94 6.82
N GLY A 266 -13.68 8.65 5.60
CA GLY A 266 -14.11 7.46 4.87
C GLY A 266 -13.25 7.16 3.64
N GLY A 267 -13.30 5.91 3.22
CA GLY A 267 -12.49 5.34 2.14
C GLY A 267 -11.66 4.15 2.60
N TYR A 268 -11.11 3.39 1.68
CA TYR A 268 -10.26 2.24 1.99
C TYR A 268 -8.84 2.67 2.37
N GLY A 269 -8.24 3.59 1.62
CA GLY A 269 -6.94 4.21 1.91
C GLY A 269 -7.11 5.70 2.19
N LEU A 270 -7.86 6.03 3.23
CA LEU A 270 -8.37 7.38 3.50
C LEU A 270 -7.32 8.36 4.03
N LEU A 271 -6.20 7.88 4.53
CA LEU A 271 -5.24 8.66 5.30
C LEU A 271 -3.83 8.52 4.74
N SER A 272 -3.18 9.65 4.47
CA SER A 272 -1.77 9.71 4.15
C SER A 272 -1.11 10.95 4.75
N VAL A 273 0.18 10.88 5.05
CA VAL A 273 0.92 11.97 5.70
C VAL A 273 2.18 12.29 4.92
N HIS A 274 2.40 13.55 4.62
CA HIS A 274 3.69 14.03 4.16
C HIS A 274 4.59 14.29 5.39
N ARG A 275 5.51 13.37 5.67
CA ARG A 275 6.33 13.39 6.90
C ARG A 275 7.21 14.62 7.02
N GLY A 276 7.80 15.07 5.91
CA GLY A 276 8.69 16.23 5.88
C GLY A 276 8.02 17.50 6.40
N SER A 277 6.78 17.79 6.00
CA SER A 277 6.01 18.93 6.47
C SER A 277 5.08 18.62 7.65
N ASN A 278 4.95 17.36 8.04
CA ASN A 278 4.01 16.86 9.06
C ASN A 278 2.56 17.25 8.80
N ILE A 279 2.14 17.11 7.54
CA ILE A 279 0.78 17.43 7.04
C ILE A 279 0.03 16.14 6.74
N ALA A 280 -1.15 15.99 7.33
CA ALA A 280 -2.06 14.87 7.06
C ALA A 280 -3.10 15.24 6.00
N PHE A 281 -3.40 14.28 5.15
CA PHE A 281 -4.43 14.30 4.12
C PHE A 281 -5.44 13.22 4.45
N VAL A 282 -6.72 13.61 4.61
CA VAL A 282 -7.79 12.71 5.05
C VAL A 282 -8.97 12.83 4.12
N LEU A 283 -9.40 11.71 3.55
CA LEU A 283 -10.64 11.64 2.77
C LEU A 283 -11.85 11.75 3.71
N MET A 284 -12.80 12.57 3.32
CA MET A 284 -13.98 12.87 4.09
C MET A 284 -15.24 12.75 3.22
N HIS A 285 -16.32 12.24 3.83
CA HIS A 285 -17.63 12.16 3.20
C HIS A 285 -18.73 12.55 4.20
N GLN A 286 -19.92 12.79 3.69
CA GLN A 286 -21.13 12.96 4.50
C GLN A 286 -21.89 11.66 4.52
N GLY A 287 -22.13 11.10 5.70
CA GLY A 287 -22.80 9.81 5.85
C GLY A 287 -23.20 9.49 7.29
N GLU A 288 -24.02 8.46 7.44
CA GLU A 288 -24.43 7.93 8.74
C GLU A 288 -23.28 7.17 9.42
N VAL A 289 -23.52 6.71 10.65
CA VAL A 289 -22.61 5.81 11.34
C VAL A 289 -22.44 4.52 10.50
N ASP A 290 -21.25 3.91 10.54
CA ASP A 290 -20.90 2.68 9.79
C ASP A 290 -20.77 2.85 8.26
N THR A 291 -20.62 4.08 7.75
CA THR A 291 -20.34 4.36 6.33
C THR A 291 -18.85 4.61 6.06
N HIS A 292 -17.98 4.16 6.93
CA HIS A 292 -16.53 4.44 6.91
C HIS A 292 -15.77 3.91 5.66
N HIS A 293 -16.38 3.02 4.87
CA HIS A 293 -15.83 2.55 3.59
C HIS A 293 -16.32 3.38 2.38
N GLU A 294 -17.24 4.32 2.58
CA GLU A 294 -17.69 5.17 1.48
C GLU A 294 -16.57 6.12 1.04
N ALA A 295 -16.49 6.31 -0.28
CA ALA A 295 -15.47 7.16 -0.88
C ALA A 295 -15.61 8.62 -0.42
N GLY A 296 -14.49 9.29 -0.21
CA GLY A 296 -14.45 10.69 0.18
C GLY A 296 -14.86 11.61 -0.96
N SER A 297 -15.75 12.54 -0.69
CA SER A 297 -16.12 13.65 -1.60
C SER A 297 -15.30 14.92 -1.38
N GLU A 298 -14.56 14.97 -0.28
CA GLU A 298 -13.61 16.02 0.02
C GLU A 298 -12.30 15.45 0.55
N LEU A 299 -11.20 16.14 0.31
CA LEU A 299 -9.91 15.91 0.95
C LEU A 299 -9.66 17.03 1.94
N TRP A 300 -9.56 16.67 3.23
CA TRP A 300 -9.23 17.63 4.28
C TRP A 300 -7.76 17.53 4.65
N ILE A 301 -7.13 18.67 4.85
CA ILE A 301 -5.70 18.80 5.08
C ILE A 301 -5.47 19.38 6.47
N PHE A 302 -4.61 18.70 7.26
CA PHE A 302 -4.38 19.06 8.66
C PHE A 302 -2.87 19.26 8.91
N ASP A 303 -2.56 20.32 9.65
CA ASP A 303 -1.26 20.52 10.28
C ASP A 303 -1.26 19.72 11.59
N ILE A 304 -0.47 18.63 11.61
CA ILE A 304 -0.41 17.72 12.76
C ILE A 304 0.21 18.41 13.97
N ASP A 305 1.25 19.23 13.78
CA ASP A 305 1.91 19.93 14.89
C ASP A 305 0.99 20.89 15.63
N LYS A 306 -0.04 21.42 14.93
CA LYS A 306 -1.01 22.38 15.48
C LYS A 306 -2.37 21.76 15.77
N HIS A 307 -2.58 20.47 15.45
CA HIS A 307 -3.89 19.80 15.53
C HIS A 307 -5.00 20.61 14.85
N LYS A 308 -4.70 21.14 13.64
CA LYS A 308 -5.58 22.10 12.98
C LYS A 308 -5.80 21.77 11.51
N ARG A 309 -7.08 21.79 11.09
CA ARG A 309 -7.45 21.77 9.68
C ARG A 309 -6.98 23.06 9.01
N VAL A 310 -6.18 22.95 7.97
CA VAL A 310 -5.63 24.07 7.21
C VAL A 310 -6.36 24.27 5.89
N MET A 311 -7.01 23.21 5.36
CA MET A 311 -7.69 23.28 4.07
C MET A 311 -8.81 22.24 3.97
N ARG A 312 -9.83 22.55 3.17
CA ARG A 312 -10.80 21.61 2.60
C ARG A 312 -10.69 21.72 1.09
N TRP A 313 -10.59 20.58 0.44
CA TRP A 313 -10.55 20.48 -1.01
C TRP A 313 -11.75 19.65 -1.48
N VAL A 314 -12.71 20.29 -2.16
CA VAL A 314 -13.85 19.62 -2.77
C VAL A 314 -13.37 18.88 -4.02
N LEU A 315 -13.66 17.61 -4.11
CA LEU A 315 -13.23 16.75 -5.19
C LEU A 315 -14.25 16.79 -6.34
N ASP A 316 -13.75 16.71 -7.58
CA ASP A 316 -14.61 16.63 -8.77
C ASP A 316 -15.35 15.27 -8.83
N GLU A 317 -14.74 14.22 -8.28
CA GLU A 317 -15.28 12.88 -8.12
C GLU A 317 -14.81 12.27 -6.80
N PRO A 318 -15.57 11.34 -6.18
CA PRO A 318 -15.16 10.70 -4.94
C PRO A 318 -13.92 9.80 -5.11
N TRP A 319 -13.01 9.82 -4.13
CA TRP A 319 -11.83 8.96 -4.05
C TRP A 319 -11.96 7.95 -2.92
N SER A 320 -11.43 6.74 -3.14
CA SER A 320 -11.40 5.66 -2.15
C SER A 320 -10.03 5.48 -1.50
N ASN A 321 -8.96 5.80 -2.23
CA ASN A 321 -7.59 5.66 -1.73
C ASN A 321 -6.76 6.89 -2.11
N ILE A 322 -5.85 7.25 -1.21
CA ILE A 322 -4.85 8.28 -1.44
C ILE A 322 -3.48 7.84 -0.94
N LEU A 323 -2.44 8.34 -1.59
CA LEU A 323 -1.06 8.24 -1.16
C LEU A 323 -0.35 9.57 -1.40
N VAL A 324 0.36 10.06 -0.40
CA VAL A 324 1.22 11.24 -0.56
C VAL A 324 2.68 10.80 -0.53
N LEU A 325 3.40 11.07 -1.62
CA LEU A 325 4.82 10.77 -1.76
C LEU A 325 5.67 11.75 -0.95
N GLN A 326 6.88 11.31 -0.57
CA GLN A 326 7.73 11.96 0.43
C GLN A 326 8.84 12.84 -0.14
N GLY A 327 8.71 13.29 -1.39
CA GLY A 327 9.62 14.26 -2.02
C GLY A 327 9.62 15.64 -1.32
N GLU A 328 10.38 16.60 -1.81
CA GLU A 328 10.40 17.97 -1.25
C GLU A 328 9.01 18.62 -1.22
N ARG A 329 8.17 18.28 -2.20
CA ARG A 329 6.78 18.71 -2.29
C ARG A 329 5.85 17.52 -2.25
N PRO A 330 4.74 17.59 -1.52
CA PRO A 330 3.78 16.51 -1.47
C PRO A 330 3.11 16.32 -2.84
N THR A 331 3.44 15.20 -3.49
CA THR A 331 2.73 14.70 -4.68
C THR A 331 1.66 13.73 -4.18
N LEU A 332 0.40 14.00 -4.53
CA LEU A 332 -0.74 13.18 -4.13
C LEU A 332 -1.14 12.25 -5.27
N ILE A 333 -1.23 10.98 -4.98
CA ILE A 333 -1.82 9.96 -5.84
C ILE A 333 -3.21 9.67 -5.31
N ALA A 334 -4.22 9.68 -6.17
CA ALA A 334 -5.60 9.36 -5.83
C ALA A 334 -6.15 8.28 -6.77
N ASP A 335 -6.91 7.38 -6.19
CA ASP A 335 -7.64 6.33 -6.91
C ASP A 335 -9.00 6.88 -7.31
N ALA A 336 -9.20 7.16 -8.59
CA ALA A 336 -10.45 7.64 -9.14
C ALA A 336 -11.47 6.50 -9.35
N ALA A 337 -12.75 6.85 -9.37
CA ALA A 337 -13.85 5.88 -9.44
C ALA A 337 -13.85 5.01 -10.72
N ASP A 338 -13.13 5.42 -11.75
CA ASP A 338 -13.06 4.74 -13.05
C ASP A 338 -11.87 3.76 -13.17
N GLY A 339 -11.12 3.53 -12.08
CA GLY A 339 -9.93 2.66 -12.06
C GLY A 339 -8.66 3.35 -12.57
N ASN A 340 -8.72 4.65 -12.83
CA ASN A 340 -7.55 5.46 -13.16
C ASN A 340 -6.87 5.97 -11.89
N LEU A 341 -5.58 6.26 -11.97
CA LEU A 341 -4.87 6.99 -10.92
C LEU A 341 -4.66 8.45 -11.36
N GLN A 342 -4.98 9.36 -10.49
CA GLN A 342 -4.78 10.78 -10.70
C GLN A 342 -3.63 11.29 -9.83
N ILE A 343 -2.71 12.03 -10.42
CA ILE A 343 -1.52 12.57 -9.76
C ILE A 343 -1.64 14.07 -9.66
N TYR A 344 -1.54 14.61 -8.45
CA TYR A 344 -1.72 16.02 -8.16
C TYR A 344 -0.52 16.65 -7.46
N ASP A 345 -0.27 17.92 -7.75
CA ASP A 345 0.41 18.80 -6.79
C ASP A 345 -0.57 19.08 -5.64
N ALA A 346 -0.33 18.48 -4.48
CA ALA A 346 -1.27 18.50 -3.36
C ALA A 346 -1.43 19.91 -2.76
N LEU A 347 -0.42 20.78 -2.84
CA LEU A 347 -0.48 22.13 -2.31
C LEU A 347 -1.23 23.09 -3.24
N GLN A 348 -1.13 22.87 -4.55
CA GLN A 348 -1.79 23.69 -5.56
C GLN A 348 -3.16 23.13 -5.98
N GLN A 349 -3.53 21.92 -5.51
CA GLN A 349 -4.75 21.20 -5.93
C GLN A 349 -4.82 21.06 -7.45
N ARG A 350 -3.67 20.88 -8.09
CA ARG A 350 -3.54 20.87 -9.54
C ARG A 350 -3.25 19.49 -10.05
N LEU A 351 -4.14 18.97 -10.92
CA LEU A 351 -3.90 17.72 -11.63
C LEU A 351 -2.63 17.87 -12.49
N LEU A 352 -1.70 16.99 -12.28
CA LEU A 352 -0.47 16.89 -13.06
C LEU A 352 -0.65 15.93 -14.21
N ARG A 353 -1.26 14.76 -13.94
CA ARG A 353 -1.52 13.70 -14.93
C ARG A 353 -2.53 12.67 -14.45
N THR A 354 -2.97 11.85 -15.39
CA THR A 354 -3.81 10.66 -15.14
C THR A 354 -3.10 9.44 -15.72
N ILE A 355 -3.02 8.37 -14.96
CA ILE A 355 -2.59 7.05 -15.42
C ILE A 355 -3.86 6.25 -15.68
N VAL A 356 -4.07 5.88 -16.93
CA VAL A 356 -5.26 5.12 -17.37
C VAL A 356 -4.98 3.63 -17.20
N ASP A 357 -6.01 2.88 -16.80
CA ASP A 357 -5.94 1.41 -16.61
C ASP A 357 -4.82 0.97 -15.65
N ALA A 358 -4.62 1.72 -14.57
CA ALA A 358 -3.55 1.50 -13.61
C ALA A 358 -3.74 0.24 -12.71
N GLY A 359 -4.77 -0.52 -12.94
CA GLY A 359 -5.13 -1.74 -12.22
C GLY A 359 -6.64 -1.94 -12.16
N SER A 360 -7.09 -3.10 -11.74
CA SER A 360 -8.52 -3.42 -11.62
C SER A 360 -8.90 -3.78 -10.18
N GLY A 361 -9.96 -3.15 -9.65
CA GLY A 361 -10.51 -3.44 -8.33
C GLY A 361 -9.93 -2.57 -7.22
N VAL A 362 -10.15 -3.00 -5.96
CA VAL A 362 -9.62 -2.31 -4.76
C VAL A 362 -8.10 -2.29 -4.84
N SER A 363 -7.53 -1.12 -4.79
CA SER A 363 -6.11 -0.90 -4.84
C SER A 363 -5.57 -0.54 -3.45
N LEU A 364 -4.34 -0.95 -3.19
CA LEU A 364 -3.54 -0.45 -2.09
C LEU A 364 -2.39 0.35 -2.69
N LEU A 365 -2.39 1.63 -2.44
CA LEU A 365 -1.29 2.51 -2.82
C LEU A 365 -0.21 2.46 -1.74
N GLN A 366 1.03 2.20 -2.13
CA GLN A 366 2.17 2.11 -1.24
C GLN A 366 3.34 2.95 -1.74
N GLU A 367 4.07 3.55 -0.81
CA GLU A 367 5.40 4.13 -1.11
C GLU A 367 6.34 3.02 -1.58
N PHE A 368 7.25 3.38 -2.50
CA PHE A 368 8.29 2.47 -2.97
C PHE A 368 9.57 2.62 -2.17
#